data_e8165811df945e9aba1bb950d1a328ac
#
_entry.id   e8165811df945e9aba1bb950d1a328ac
#
_cell.length_a   1.000
_cell.length_b   1.000
_cell.length_c   1.000
_cell.angle_alpha   90.00
_cell.angle_beta   90.00
_cell.angle_gamma   90.00
#
_symmetry.space_group_name_H-M   'P 1'
#
loop_
_entity.id
_entity.type
_entity.pdbx_description
1 polymer ?
#
loop_
_entity_poly.entity_id
_entity_poly.type
_entity_poly.pdbx_seq_one_letter_code
_entity_poly.pdbx_strand_id
1 'polypeptide(L)' 'MDADWYYMTQGWIRRKKRVGPISEVALLRLIDSGEIQPQTMLQSSKTKGKWVPMETIGAAMKRWKSNHPDAPSE' A
#
# COMPACT_ATOMS: atom_id res chain seq x y z
N MET A 1 -14.78 -11.05 -0.38
CA MET A 1 -14.00 -10.64 -0.44
C MET A 1 -13.25 -10.47 -1.59
N ASP A 2 -13.07 -9.43 -2.08
CA ASP A 2 -12.54 -9.18 -3.33
C ASP A 2 -11.10 -8.90 -3.27
N ALA A 3 -10.31 -9.64 -3.95
CA ALA A 3 -8.90 -9.40 -4.06
C ALA A 3 -8.72 -8.51 -5.28
N ASP A 4 -8.78 -7.23 -5.08
CA ASP A 4 -8.60 -6.30 -6.19
C ASP A 4 -7.61 -5.18 -5.89
N TRP A 5 -6.77 -5.39 -4.90
CA TRP A 5 -5.74 -4.42 -4.61
C TRP A 5 -4.46 -4.75 -5.36
N TYR A 6 -3.81 -3.73 -5.88
CA TYR A 6 -2.53 -3.88 -6.55
C TYR A 6 -1.56 -2.85 -5.97
N TYR A 7 -0.30 -3.17 -5.95
CA TYR A 7 0.69 -2.19 -5.52
C TYR A 7 1.93 -2.30 -6.42
N MET A 8 2.71 -1.25 -6.43
CA MET A 8 3.92 -1.21 -7.22
C MET A 8 5.11 -1.47 -6.33
N THR A 9 5.93 -2.43 -6.71
CA THR A 9 7.17 -2.63 -5.97
C THR A 9 8.15 -1.55 -6.41
N GLN A 10 9.00 -1.12 -5.49
CA GLN A 10 10.02 -0.19 -5.84
C GLN A 10 11.28 -0.96 -5.94
N GLY A 11 11.64 -1.38 -7.07
CA GLY A 11 12.83 -2.15 -7.24
C GLY A 11 14.05 -1.28 -7.24
N TRP A 12 15.17 -1.86 -6.87
CA TRP A 12 16.45 -1.26 -6.95
C TRP A 12 16.76 -0.85 -8.34
N ILE A 13 16.24 -1.60 -9.33
CA ILE A 13 16.69 -1.42 -10.65
C ILE A 13 15.62 -0.89 -11.47
N ARG A 14 15.09 0.21 -11.22
CA ARG A 14 14.20 0.82 -12.12
C ARG A 14 13.06 -0.03 -12.62
N ARG A 15 12.78 -1.18 -12.12
CA ARG A 15 11.69 -1.98 -12.59
C ARG A 15 10.58 -1.93 -11.60
N LYS A 16 9.59 -1.13 -11.90
CA LYS A 16 8.39 -1.11 -11.09
C LYS A 16 7.51 -2.24 -11.54
N LYS A 17 7.17 -3.11 -10.63
CA LYS A 17 6.37 -4.25 -10.97
C LYS A 17 5.06 -4.17 -10.24
N ARG A 18 3.98 -4.36 -10.94
CA ARG A 18 2.67 -4.39 -10.33
C ARG A 18 2.45 -5.76 -9.69
N VAL A 19 2.06 -5.78 -8.43
CA VAL A 19 1.79 -7.01 -7.71
C VAL A 19 0.31 -7.03 -7.34
N GLY A 20 -0.33 -8.13 -7.56
CA GLY A 20 -1.72 -8.32 -7.25
C GLY A 20 -2.39 -9.19 -8.27
N PRO A 21 -3.69 -9.42 -8.13
CA PRO A 21 -4.55 -8.81 -7.11
C PRO A 21 -4.37 -9.47 -5.75
N ILE A 22 -4.47 -8.66 -4.71
CA ILE A 22 -4.38 -9.17 -3.35
C ILE A 22 -5.59 -8.68 -2.57
N SER A 23 -5.92 -9.41 -1.51
CA SER A 23 -7.05 -9.03 -0.67
C SER A 23 -6.68 -7.86 0.23
N GLU A 24 -7.67 -7.23 0.79
CA GLU A 24 -7.43 -6.13 1.70
C GLU A 24 -6.66 -6.62 2.94
N VAL A 25 -6.95 -7.82 3.40
CA VAL A 25 -6.22 -8.38 4.55
C VAL A 25 -4.74 -8.54 4.21
N ALA A 26 -4.46 -9.05 3.01
CA ALA A 26 -3.08 -9.20 2.58
C ALA A 26 -2.39 -7.84 2.45
N LEU A 27 -3.12 -6.85 1.95
CA LEU A 27 -2.61 -5.50 1.83
C LEU A 27 -2.21 -4.96 3.22
N LEU A 28 -3.08 -5.14 4.21
CA LEU A 28 -2.79 -4.64 5.54
C LEU A 28 -1.59 -5.34 6.16
N ARG A 29 -1.40 -6.61 5.87
CA ARG A 29 -0.23 -7.33 6.37
C ARG A 29 1.05 -6.80 5.74
N LEU A 30 1.00 -6.42 4.49
CA LEU A 30 2.16 -5.84 3.84
C LEU A 30 2.49 -4.47 4.41
N ILE A 31 1.47 -3.74 4.82
CA ILE A 31 1.68 -2.47 5.50
C ILE A 31 2.33 -2.71 6.86
N ASP A 32 1.86 -3.73 7.57
CA ASP A 32 2.40 -4.05 8.88
C ASP A 32 3.89 -4.42 8.78
N SER A 33 4.25 -5.14 7.75
CA SER A 33 5.62 -5.60 7.59
C SER A 33 6.56 -4.51 7.06
N GLY A 34 6.00 -3.40 6.59
CA GLY A 34 6.83 -2.36 6.00
C GLY A 34 7.09 -2.51 4.52
N GLU A 35 6.53 -3.54 3.92
CA GLU A 35 6.68 -3.74 2.49
C GLU A 35 5.95 -2.63 1.73
N ILE A 36 4.79 -2.23 2.20
CA ILE A 36 4.05 -1.14 1.62
C ILE A 36 4.24 0.06 2.53
N GLN A 37 4.75 1.13 1.98
CA GLN A 37 5.07 2.35 2.70
C GLN A 37 4.14 3.47 2.26
N PRO A 38 4.16 4.62 2.93
CA PRO A 38 3.25 5.71 2.55
C PRO A 38 3.39 6.16 1.10
N GLN A 39 4.57 6.05 0.53
CA GLN A 39 4.77 6.47 -0.85
C GLN A 39 4.51 5.35 -1.85
N THR A 40 4.19 4.15 -1.39
CA THR A 40 3.93 3.03 -2.31
C THR A 40 2.62 3.29 -3.04
N MET A 41 2.64 3.13 -4.35
CA MET A 41 1.44 3.37 -5.16
C MET A 41 0.51 2.17 -5.09
N LEU A 42 -0.75 2.44 -4.88
CA LEU A 42 -1.79 1.42 -4.79
C LEU A 42 -2.89 1.69 -5.81
N GLN A 43 -3.56 0.63 -6.21
CA GLN A 43 -4.66 0.73 -7.15
C GLN A 43 -5.72 -0.28 -6.75
N SER A 44 -6.97 0.09 -6.83
CA SER A 44 -8.06 -0.84 -6.61
C SER A 44 -9.34 -0.25 -7.17
N SER A 45 -10.44 -0.98 -7.06
CA SER A 45 -11.72 -0.44 -7.44
C SER A 45 -12.10 0.72 -6.53
N LYS A 46 -11.58 0.74 -5.31
CA LYS A 46 -11.87 1.82 -4.39
C LYS A 46 -11.19 3.12 -4.78
N THR A 47 -10.14 3.06 -5.58
CA THR A 47 -9.48 4.25 -6.10
C THR A 47 -9.95 4.52 -7.52
N LYS A 48 -10.98 3.81 -7.95
CA LYS A 48 -11.53 3.92 -9.31
C LYS A 48 -10.47 3.63 -10.35
N GLY A 49 -9.60 2.67 -10.04
CA GLY A 49 -8.57 2.26 -10.97
C GLY A 49 -7.39 3.17 -11.08
N LYS A 50 -7.31 4.19 -10.24
CA LYS A 50 -6.20 5.12 -10.29
C LYS A 50 -5.11 4.72 -9.35
N TRP A 51 -3.87 4.96 -9.76
CA TRP A 51 -2.73 4.71 -8.88
C TRP A 51 -2.59 5.90 -7.94
N VAL A 52 -2.65 5.64 -6.65
CA VAL A 52 -2.53 6.69 -5.63
C VAL A 52 -1.54 6.23 -4.57
N PRO A 53 -0.80 7.15 -3.95
CA PRO A 53 0.10 6.74 -2.88
C PRO A 53 -0.69 6.27 -1.67
N MET A 54 -0.15 5.31 -0.94
CA MET A 54 -0.83 4.72 0.20
C MET A 54 -1.23 5.77 1.23
N GLU A 55 -0.44 6.82 1.33
CA GLU A 55 -0.72 7.87 2.32
C GLU A 55 -2.04 8.58 2.07
N THR A 56 -2.60 8.49 0.87
CA THR A 56 -3.88 9.12 0.59
C THR A 56 -5.05 8.24 1.00
N ILE A 57 -4.78 7.00 1.40
CA ILE A 57 -5.81 6.08 1.81
C ILE A 57 -5.85 6.10 3.32
N GLY A 58 -6.85 6.76 3.88
CA GLY A 58 -6.91 7.00 5.33
C GLY A 58 -6.78 5.74 6.17
N ALA A 59 -7.53 4.69 5.83
CA ALA A 59 -7.48 3.47 6.60
C ALA A 59 -6.09 2.83 6.56
N ALA A 60 -5.45 2.89 5.41
CA ALA A 60 -4.11 2.32 5.26
C ALA A 60 -3.09 3.11 6.06
N MET A 61 -3.18 4.44 6.01
CA MET A 61 -2.26 5.27 6.78
C MET A 61 -2.46 5.08 8.28
N LYS A 62 -3.69 4.91 8.69
CA LYS A 62 -3.96 4.67 10.09
C LYS A 62 -3.28 3.38 10.53
N ARG A 63 -3.33 2.36 9.70
CA ARG A 63 -2.70 1.09 10.01
C ARG A 63 -1.18 1.24 10.06
N TRP A 64 -0.63 1.99 9.12
CA TRP A 64 0.80 2.23 9.07
C TRP A 64 1.27 2.91 10.35
N LYS A 65 0.58 3.97 10.77
CA LYS A 65 0.96 4.70 11.96
C LYS A 65 0.84 3.84 13.22
N SER A 66 -0.14 2.95 13.22
CA SER A 66 -0.34 2.09 14.36
C SER A 66 0.80 1.10 14.53
N ASN A 67 1.37 0.64 13.44
CA ASN A 67 2.45 -0.34 13.48
C ASN A 67 3.84 0.27 13.40
N HIS A 68 3.93 1.56 13.13
CA HIS A 68 5.23 2.24 13.03
C HIS A 68 5.16 3.56 13.80
N PRO A 69 4.96 3.48 15.11
CA PRO A 69 4.75 4.71 15.88
C PRO A 69 5.96 5.61 15.92
N ASP A 70 7.14 5.06 15.68
CA ASP A 70 8.33 5.89 15.68
C ASP A 70 8.61 6.51 14.32
N ALA A 71 7.81 6.24 13.34
CA ALA A 71 8.03 6.82 12.04
C ALA A 71 7.82 8.32 12.12
N PRO A 72 8.66 9.10 11.48
CA PRO A 72 8.52 10.53 11.52
C PRO A 72 7.23 10.88 10.86
N SER A 73 6.41 11.49 11.59
CA SER A 73 5.23 11.85 11.01
C SER A 73 5.30 13.22 10.63
N GLU A 74 5.43 13.66 9.98
CA GLU A 74 5.39 14.86 9.75
C GLU A 74 5.29 15.14 8.89
#